data_bb28f780e4d08721117c188eeb56983a
#
_entry.id   bb28f780e4d08721117c188eeb56983a
#
_cell.length_a   1.000
_cell.length_b   1.000
_cell.length_c   1.000
_cell.angle_alpha   90.00
_cell.angle_beta   90.00
_cell.angle_gamma   90.00
#
_symmetry.space_group_name_H-M   'P 1'
#
loop_
_entity.id
_entity.type
_entity.pdbx_description
1 polymer ?
#
loop_
_entity_poly.entity_id
_entity_poly.type
_entity_poly.pdbx_seq_one_letter_code
_entity_poly.pdbx_strand_id
1 'polypeptide(L)'
;MVANHAFEIKQLCKEYRVHPEKTRGQHFLIDDQYVKKMVDAAGITKNDVVVEVGAGWGILTEELAQRARKVIAIEIEEKMVEYLRDEILRSAQNDGNLEIWHGD
;
A
#
# COMPACT_ATOMS: atom_id res chain seq x y z
N MET A 1 -3.93 -19.17 5.24
CA MET A 1 -3.95 -19.08 3.77
C MET A 1 -3.28 -17.77 3.34
N VAL A 2 -2.46 -17.85 2.32
CA VAL A 2 -1.79 -16.67 1.78
C VAL A 2 -2.72 -15.99 0.75
N ALA A 3 -2.97 -14.70 0.91
CA ALA A 3 -3.77 -13.95 -0.02
C ALA A 3 -2.94 -13.53 -1.24
N ASN A 4 -3.51 -13.68 -2.41
CA ASN A 4 -2.91 -13.23 -3.66
C ASN A 4 -3.79 -12.12 -4.24
N HIS A 5 -3.22 -10.94 -4.44
CA HIS A 5 -3.95 -9.74 -4.82
C HIS A 5 -4.03 -9.51 -6.34
N ALA A 6 -3.54 -10.46 -7.15
CA ALA A 6 -3.52 -10.25 -8.61
C ALA A 6 -4.90 -9.98 -9.19
N PHE A 7 -5.92 -10.73 -8.74
CA PHE A 7 -7.29 -10.53 -9.21
C PHE A 7 -7.83 -9.16 -8.78
N GLU A 8 -7.60 -8.80 -7.54
CA GLU A 8 -8.04 -7.51 -7.00
C GLU A 8 -7.41 -6.35 -7.76
N ILE A 9 -6.11 -6.44 -8.06
CA ILE A 9 -5.41 -5.41 -8.83
C ILE A 9 -6.03 -5.24 -10.20
N LYS A 10 -6.36 -6.33 -10.88
CA LYS A 10 -7.02 -6.26 -12.19
C LYS A 10 -8.37 -5.57 -12.10
N GLN A 11 -9.15 -5.87 -11.07
CA GLN A 11 -10.44 -5.24 -10.86
C GLN A 11 -10.28 -3.75 -10.58
N LEU A 12 -9.32 -3.37 -9.76
CA LEU A 12 -9.04 -1.98 -9.44
C LEU A 12 -8.60 -1.19 -10.66
N CYS A 13 -7.78 -1.78 -11.53
CA CYS A 13 -7.39 -1.15 -12.79
C CYS A 13 -8.60 -0.82 -13.65
N LYS A 14 -9.57 -1.72 -13.71
CA LYS A 14 -10.81 -1.47 -14.45
C LYS A 14 -11.67 -0.40 -13.79
N GLU A 15 -11.86 -0.52 -12.49
CA GLU A 15 -12.75 0.37 -11.73
C GLU A 15 -12.25 1.81 -11.75
N TYR A 16 -10.96 2.00 -11.51
CA TYR A 16 -10.37 3.33 -11.44
C TYR A 16 -9.78 3.80 -12.77
N ARG A 17 -9.88 2.98 -13.82
CA ARG A 17 -9.38 3.30 -15.16
C ARG A 17 -7.88 3.58 -15.16
N VAL A 18 -7.13 2.74 -14.46
CA VAL A 18 -5.67 2.79 -14.42
C VAL A 18 -5.13 1.75 -15.39
N HIS A 19 -4.19 2.16 -16.25
CA HIS A 19 -3.57 1.22 -17.17
C HIS A 19 -2.73 0.21 -16.37
N PRO A 20 -2.83 -1.11 -16.68
CA PRO A 20 -2.11 -2.13 -15.91
C PRO A 20 -0.61 -1.90 -15.77
N GLU A 21 0.03 -1.29 -16.74
CA GLU A 21 1.47 -1.02 -16.66
C GLU A 21 1.84 -0.05 -15.54
N LYS A 22 0.88 0.74 -15.05
CA LYS A 22 1.12 1.62 -13.90
C LYS A 22 1.31 0.83 -12.61
N THR A 23 0.97 -0.46 -12.61
CA THR A 23 1.08 -1.32 -11.43
C THR A 23 2.30 -2.23 -11.48
N ARG A 24 3.19 -2.08 -12.47
CA ARG A 24 4.33 -3.00 -12.63
C ARG A 24 5.22 -3.11 -11.41
N GLY A 25 5.46 -2.00 -10.72
CA GLY A 25 6.30 -2.00 -9.53
C GLY A 25 5.72 -2.79 -8.39
N GLN A 26 4.49 -3.29 -8.51
CA GLN A 26 3.82 -4.03 -7.44
C GLN A 26 3.74 -5.54 -7.67
N HIS A 27 4.42 -6.06 -8.68
CA HIS A 27 4.43 -7.50 -8.95
C HIS A 27 4.84 -8.31 -7.74
N PHE A 28 5.79 -7.81 -6.97
CA PHE A 28 6.27 -8.51 -5.78
C PHE A 28 5.31 -8.42 -4.59
N LEU A 29 4.35 -7.50 -4.66
CA LEU A 29 3.45 -7.21 -3.56
C LEU A 29 2.06 -7.82 -3.73
N ILE A 30 1.89 -8.68 -4.73
CA ILE A 30 0.60 -9.34 -4.95
C ILE A 30 0.37 -10.51 -3.99
N ASP A 31 1.39 -10.91 -3.26
CA ASP A 31 1.34 -12.03 -2.32
C ASP A 31 1.69 -11.54 -0.91
N ASP A 32 0.73 -11.67 0.01
CA ASP A 32 0.89 -11.22 1.40
C ASP A 32 2.10 -11.85 2.09
N GLN A 33 2.49 -13.05 1.71
CA GLN A 33 3.64 -13.72 2.30
C GLN A 33 4.92 -12.94 2.03
N TYR A 34 5.09 -12.44 0.81
CA TYR A 34 6.25 -11.62 0.46
C TYR A 34 6.24 -10.28 1.18
N VAL A 35 5.06 -9.68 1.27
CA VAL A 35 4.89 -8.39 1.96
C VAL A 35 5.31 -8.52 3.42
N LYS A 36 4.83 -9.55 4.09
CA LYS A 36 5.19 -9.80 5.50
C LYS A 36 6.67 -10.06 5.67
N LYS A 37 7.27 -10.84 4.77
CA LYS A 37 8.71 -11.11 4.82
C LYS A 37 9.53 -9.85 4.65
N MET A 38 9.12 -8.96 3.75
CA MET A 38 9.81 -7.69 3.55
C MET A 38 9.77 -6.82 4.80
N VAL A 39 8.61 -6.70 5.40
CA VAL A 39 8.42 -5.88 6.59
C VAL A 39 9.16 -6.48 7.79
N ASP A 40 9.13 -7.80 7.94
CA ASP A 40 9.89 -8.51 8.97
C ASP A 40 11.40 -8.28 8.81
N ALA A 41 11.89 -8.39 7.57
CA ALA A 41 13.31 -8.21 7.27
C ALA A 41 13.78 -6.78 7.58
N ALA A 42 12.91 -5.81 7.38
CA ALA A 42 13.23 -4.41 7.66
C ALA A 42 13.23 -4.10 9.16
N GLY A 43 12.69 -5.00 9.99
CA GLY A 43 12.69 -4.82 11.44
C GLY A 43 11.84 -3.64 11.92
N ILE A 44 10.76 -3.35 11.21
CA ILE A 44 9.91 -2.21 11.53
C ILE A 44 9.13 -2.45 12.82
N THR A 45 9.14 -1.45 13.70
CA THR A 45 8.48 -1.51 15.01
C THR A 45 7.62 -0.28 15.24
N LYS A 46 6.88 -0.26 16.34
CA LYS A 46 6.06 0.89 16.76
C LYS A 46 6.86 2.13 17.13
N ASN A 47 8.19 2.07 17.07
CA ASN A 47 9.04 3.23 17.27
C ASN A 47 9.42 3.89 15.94
N ASP A 48 9.05 3.30 14.83
CA ASP A 48 9.52 3.75 13.52
C ASP A 48 8.50 4.60 12.78
N VAL A 49 9.01 5.61 12.09
CA VAL A 49 8.25 6.38 11.09
C VAL A 49 8.76 5.92 9.73
N VAL A 50 7.84 5.47 8.89
CA VAL A 50 8.19 4.91 7.57
C VAL A 50 7.65 5.81 6.48
N VAL A 51 8.50 6.11 5.50
CA VAL A 51 8.07 6.80 4.28
C VAL A 51 8.09 5.77 3.16
N GLU A 52 6.94 5.56 2.55
CA GLU A 52 6.79 4.64 1.44
C GLU A 52 6.62 5.44 0.15
N VAL A 53 7.49 5.22 -0.83
CA VAL A 53 7.40 5.89 -2.13
C VAL A 53 6.84 4.91 -3.14
N GLY A 54 5.80 5.33 -3.86
CA GLY A 54 5.14 4.46 -4.82
C GLY A 54 4.18 3.49 -4.16
N ALA A 55 3.29 4.00 -3.33
CA ALA A 55 2.37 3.16 -2.55
C ALA A 55 1.40 2.31 -3.39
N GLY A 56 1.06 2.77 -4.60
CA GLY A 56 0.19 2.03 -5.52
C GLY A 56 -1.18 1.74 -4.92
N TRP A 57 -1.57 0.47 -4.91
CA TRP A 57 -2.85 0.04 -4.38
C TRP A 57 -2.83 -0.24 -2.86
N GLY A 58 -1.72 0.10 -2.19
CA GLY A 58 -1.67 0.09 -0.73
C GLY A 58 -1.43 -1.27 -0.05
N ILE A 59 -0.99 -2.27 -0.79
CA ILE A 59 -0.77 -3.60 -0.22
C ILE A 59 0.33 -3.56 0.85
N LEU A 60 1.47 -2.97 0.53
CA LEU A 60 2.55 -2.81 1.49
C LEU A 60 2.16 -1.78 2.55
N THR A 61 1.46 -0.72 2.13
CA THR A 61 1.01 0.35 3.02
C THR A 61 0.23 -0.19 4.21
N GLU A 62 -0.71 -1.08 3.96
CA GLU A 62 -1.53 -1.68 5.03
C GLU A 62 -0.68 -2.44 6.05
N GLU A 63 0.28 -3.23 5.58
CA GLU A 63 1.15 -3.99 6.48
C GLU A 63 2.05 -3.05 7.29
N LEU A 64 2.59 -2.02 6.65
CA LEU A 64 3.41 -1.02 7.33
C LEU A 64 2.62 -0.29 8.42
N ALA A 65 1.38 0.09 8.11
CA ALA A 65 0.53 0.81 9.05
C ALA A 65 0.22 -0.02 10.31
N GLN A 66 0.19 -1.34 10.17
CA GLN A 66 -0.04 -2.23 11.32
C GLN A 66 1.19 -2.33 12.22
N ARG A 67 2.37 -2.09 11.70
CA ARG A 67 3.62 -2.32 12.44
C ARG A 67 4.34 -1.06 12.87
N ALA A 68 4.30 -0.01 12.06
CA ALA A 68 5.02 1.22 12.35
C ALA A 68 4.23 2.15 13.27
N ARG A 69 4.94 3.10 13.86
CA ARG A 69 4.28 4.17 14.61
C ARG A 69 3.54 5.10 13.66
N LYS A 70 4.15 5.39 12.51
CA LYS A 70 3.56 6.26 11.50
C LYS A 70 4.04 5.86 10.12
N VAL A 71 3.15 5.96 9.12
CA VAL A 71 3.47 5.73 7.73
C VAL A 71 3.05 6.94 6.92
N ILE A 72 3.95 7.42 6.08
CA ILE A 72 3.66 8.45 5.09
C ILE A 72 3.79 7.77 3.72
N ALA A 73 2.67 7.54 3.06
CA ALA A 73 2.63 6.86 1.77
C ALA A 73 2.51 7.90 0.66
N ILE A 74 3.44 7.86 -0.28
CA ILE A 74 3.51 8.83 -1.37
C ILE A 74 3.22 8.10 -2.68
N GLU A 75 2.31 8.64 -3.48
CA GLU A 75 1.95 8.06 -4.77
C GLU A 75 1.72 9.16 -5.79
N ILE A 76 2.27 8.99 -6.99
CA ILE A 76 2.16 9.99 -8.05
C ILE A 76 0.90 9.81 -8.90
N GLU A 77 0.40 8.59 -9.03
CA GLU A 77 -0.77 8.29 -9.86
C GLU A 77 -2.04 8.72 -9.16
N GLU A 78 -2.71 9.74 -9.71
CA GLU A 78 -3.90 10.34 -9.11
C GLU A 78 -4.99 9.33 -8.75
N LYS A 79 -5.25 8.37 -9.64
CA LYS A 79 -6.30 7.38 -9.42
C LYS A 79 -5.97 6.42 -8.27
N MET A 80 -4.69 6.09 -8.13
CA MET A 80 -4.26 5.27 -7.00
C MET A 80 -4.34 6.04 -5.69
N VAL A 81 -4.02 7.34 -5.72
CA VAL A 81 -4.20 8.21 -4.54
C VAL A 81 -5.66 8.24 -4.11
N GLU A 82 -6.56 8.36 -5.08
CA GLU A 82 -8.00 8.33 -4.82
C GLU A 82 -8.40 7.05 -4.09
N TYR A 83 -7.96 5.91 -4.60
CA TYR A 83 -8.22 4.61 -3.97
C TYR A 83 -7.62 4.53 -2.56
N LEU A 84 -6.36 4.97 -2.42
CA LEU A 84 -5.68 4.93 -1.13
C LEU A 84 -6.43 5.72 -0.06
N ARG A 85 -6.94 6.90 -0.42
CA ARG A 85 -7.69 7.74 0.49
C ARG A 85 -9.07 7.18 0.79
N ASP A 86 -9.74 6.65 -0.24
CA ASP A 86 -11.11 6.15 -0.08
C ASP A 86 -11.17 4.81 0.66
N GLU A 87 -10.23 3.92 0.37
CA GLU A 87 -10.31 2.55 0.87
C GLU A 87 -9.24 2.20 1.90
N ILE A 88 -7.98 2.51 1.62
CA ILE A 88 -6.89 2.08 2.47
C ILE A 88 -6.80 2.94 3.74
N LEU A 89 -6.89 4.24 3.60
CA LEU A 89 -6.87 5.14 4.75
C LEU A 89 -8.07 4.89 5.67
N ARG A 90 -9.23 4.63 5.09
CA ARG A 90 -10.45 4.36 5.84
C ARG A 90 -10.40 3.02 6.57
N SER A 91 -9.90 1.97 5.89
CA SER A 91 -9.86 0.63 6.45
C SER A 91 -8.69 0.41 7.40
N ALA A 92 -7.69 1.27 7.36
CA ALA A 92 -6.54 1.16 8.24
C ALA A 92 -6.99 1.30 9.69
N GLN A 93 -6.87 0.22 10.46
CA GLN A 93 -7.26 0.20 11.86
C GLN A 93 -6.12 0.76 12.70
N ASN A 94 -5.82 1.99 12.43
CA ASN A 94 -4.75 2.68 13.10
C ASN A 94 -5.33 3.95 13.69
N ASP A 95 -4.70 4.49 14.66
CA ASP A 95 -5.17 5.67 15.36
C ASP A 95 -4.69 6.94 14.65
N GLY A 96 -4.85 6.98 13.33
CA GLY A 96 -4.43 8.12 12.52
C GLY A 96 -2.95 8.09 12.17
N ASN A 97 -2.33 6.91 12.17
CA ASN A 97 -0.89 6.79 11.89
C ASN A 97 -0.53 6.70 10.41
N LEU A 98 -1.52 6.84 9.52
CA LEU A 98 -1.29 6.77 8.07
C LEU A 98 -1.64 8.09 7.40
N GLU A 99 -0.71 8.61 6.61
CA GLU A 99 -0.95 9.78 5.76
C GLU A 99 -0.72 9.38 4.31
N ILE A 100 -1.57 9.89 3.43
CA ILE A 100 -1.46 9.67 1.99
C ILE A 100 -1.12 11.00 1.32
N TRP A 101 0.01 11.04 0.63
CA TRP A 101 0.47 12.22 -0.08
C TRP A 101 0.46 11.96 -1.59
N HIS A 102 -0.16 12.86 -2.33
CA HIS A 102 -0.13 12.82 -3.78
C HIS A 102 1.12 13.57 -4.25
N GLY A 103 2.05 12.87 -4.83
CA GLY A 103 3.28 13.48 -5.30
C GLY A 103 4.34 12.49 -5.67
N ASP A 104 5.51 13.01 -5.79
CA ASP A 104 6.65 12.27 -6.32
C ASP A 104 7.80 12.30 -5.32
#